data_0ade1730fd5ed2c750e0a2acc0cb87fa
#
_entry.id   0ade1730fd5ed2c750e0a2acc0cb87fa
#
_cell.length_a   1.000
_cell.length_b   1.000
_cell.length_c   1.000
_cell.angle_alpha   90.00
_cell.angle_beta   90.00
_cell.angle_gamma   90.00
#
_symmetry.space_group_name_H-M   'P 1'
#
loop_
_entity.id
_entity.type
_entity.pdbx_description
1 polymer ?
#
loop_
_entity_poly.entity_id
_entity_poly.type
_entity_poly.pdbx_seq_one_letter_code
_entity_poly.pdbx_strand_id
1 'polypeptide(L)'
;MLSEGEKDVHIMKQERFLWFQYPLAQFLYWVTCCACSGFVAVYLQYKGLSNTYIGVIVGFYGVLSLLVQPLSSKIIGIIRGLTVRKMIILFLMLMSGMFAAITFFAVSDIWTITAFIVINAMNSCMIPLMNALGMEYVNQKQNVNFGLARGFGSLGWAVSAAVIGFLLEKFSPDILGYIYIISAGVMFLDIFFMPDFGQWMEPIKTEEKEKGVLGKCLKDSTLLFVIIGSFLNQICHALCTTYTINIVRGVGGNETAAGLAQFFWGGK
;
A
#
# COMPACT_ATOMS: atom_id res chain seq x y z
N MET A 1 9.98 30.95 17.04
CA MET A 1 8.62 31.27 16.58
C MET A 1 8.80 32.06 15.29
N LEU A 2 8.53 31.43 14.13
CA LEU A 2 8.67 32.11 12.82
C LEU A 2 7.59 33.19 12.73
N SER A 3 7.91 34.35 12.12
CA SER A 3 6.94 35.43 11.83
C SER A 3 5.85 34.90 10.86
N GLU A 4 4.67 35.51 10.84
CA GLU A 4 3.61 35.11 9.90
C GLU A 4 4.08 35.16 8.45
N GLY A 5 4.85 36.17 8.06
CA GLY A 5 5.42 36.26 6.72
C GLY A 5 6.44 35.16 6.37
N GLU A 6 7.20 34.68 7.35
CA GLU A 6 8.12 33.52 7.16
C GLU A 6 7.37 32.20 7.04
N LYS A 7 6.24 32.08 7.73
CA LYS A 7 5.34 30.90 7.59
C LYS A 7 4.71 30.88 6.20
N ASP A 8 4.24 32.00 5.71
CA ASP A 8 3.63 32.11 4.38
C ASP A 8 4.63 31.81 3.26
N VAL A 9 5.88 32.32 3.37
CA VAL A 9 6.95 31.98 2.44
C VAL A 9 7.34 30.50 2.49
N HIS A 10 7.34 29.91 3.69
CA HIS A 10 7.66 28.49 3.85
C HIS A 10 6.54 27.60 3.29
N ILE A 11 5.27 27.96 3.49
CA ILE A 11 4.11 27.28 2.92
C ILE A 11 4.15 27.39 1.39
N MET A 12 4.31 28.58 0.83
CA MET A 12 4.40 28.79 -0.63
C MET A 12 5.57 28.05 -1.28
N LYS A 13 6.67 27.82 -0.55
CA LYS A 13 7.83 27.08 -1.03
C LYS A 13 7.57 25.55 -1.01
N GLN A 14 6.83 25.06 -0.02
CA GLN A 14 6.40 23.67 0.05
C GLN A 14 5.34 23.32 -1.01
N GLU A 15 4.41 24.23 -1.29
CA GLU A 15 3.39 24.06 -2.33
C GLU A 15 3.99 23.88 -3.74
N ARG A 16 5.15 24.50 -4.01
CA ARG A 16 5.85 24.40 -5.31
C ARG A 16 6.32 22.99 -5.67
N PHE A 17 6.51 22.10 -4.70
CA PHE A 17 7.04 20.76 -4.93
C PHE A 17 5.99 19.65 -4.90
N LEU A 18 4.75 19.91 -4.47
CA LEU A 18 3.70 18.90 -4.36
C LEU A 18 3.35 18.22 -5.68
N TRP A 19 3.50 18.92 -6.82
CA TRP A 19 3.27 18.36 -8.14
C TRP A 19 4.23 17.19 -8.46
N PHE A 20 5.38 17.12 -7.80
CA PHE A 20 6.37 16.06 -7.93
C PHE A 20 6.33 15.09 -6.74
N GLN A 21 6.24 15.61 -5.50
CA GLN A 21 6.26 14.81 -4.28
C GLN A 21 5.11 13.80 -4.23
N TYR A 22 3.89 14.22 -4.50
CA TYR A 22 2.76 13.29 -4.42
C TYR A 22 2.80 12.17 -5.49
N PRO A 23 3.13 12.41 -6.78
CA PRO A 23 3.43 11.34 -7.72
C PRO A 23 4.60 10.45 -7.30
N LEU A 24 5.67 11.01 -6.72
CA LEU A 24 6.80 10.25 -6.19
C LEU A 24 6.36 9.34 -5.04
N ALA A 25 5.58 9.84 -4.08
CA ALA A 25 5.02 9.05 -3.00
C ALA A 25 4.16 7.89 -3.51
N GLN A 26 3.32 8.13 -4.53
CA GLN A 26 2.54 7.08 -5.19
C GLN A 26 3.44 6.03 -5.85
N PHE A 27 4.48 6.45 -6.56
CA PHE A 27 5.47 5.55 -7.16
C PHE A 27 6.15 4.69 -6.09
N LEU A 28 6.70 5.30 -5.04
CA LEU A 28 7.41 4.62 -3.96
C LEU A 28 6.50 3.67 -3.17
N TYR A 29 5.25 4.07 -2.94
CA TYR A 29 4.26 3.18 -2.33
C TYR A 29 4.10 1.87 -3.13
N TRP A 30 3.98 1.96 -4.45
CA TRP A 30 3.82 0.77 -5.28
C TRP A 30 5.11 -0.04 -5.42
N VAL A 31 6.29 0.59 -5.28
CA VAL A 31 7.57 -0.13 -5.13
C VAL A 31 7.59 -0.95 -3.84
N THR A 32 7.22 -0.35 -2.69
CA THR A 32 7.14 -1.08 -1.40
C THR A 32 6.09 -2.19 -1.44
N CYS A 33 4.94 -1.92 -2.07
CA CYS A 33 3.87 -2.89 -2.23
C CYS A 33 4.33 -4.09 -3.10
N CYS A 34 5.03 -3.85 -4.19
CA CYS A 34 5.58 -4.89 -5.04
C CYS A 34 6.60 -5.76 -4.30
N ALA A 35 7.52 -5.15 -3.54
CA ALA A 35 8.51 -5.88 -2.75
C ALA A 35 7.88 -6.76 -1.65
N CYS A 36 6.78 -6.29 -1.03
CA CYS A 36 6.11 -7.01 0.05
C CYS A 36 5.10 -8.05 -0.45
N SER A 37 4.18 -7.63 -1.34
CA SER A 37 3.02 -8.44 -1.77
C SER A 37 3.26 -9.13 -3.10
N GLY A 38 3.97 -8.49 -4.04
CA GLY A 38 4.19 -9.01 -5.39
C GLY A 38 5.06 -10.27 -5.41
N PHE A 39 6.01 -10.37 -4.49
CA PHE A 39 6.91 -11.51 -4.36
C PHE A 39 6.78 -12.23 -3.02
N VAL A 40 5.63 -12.14 -2.37
CA VAL A 40 5.35 -12.75 -1.05
C VAL A 40 5.62 -14.25 -1.06
N ALA A 41 5.22 -14.97 -2.10
CA ALA A 41 5.43 -16.41 -2.20
C ALA A 41 6.93 -16.75 -2.29
N VAL A 42 7.71 -15.99 -3.06
CA VAL A 42 9.17 -16.19 -3.18
C VAL A 42 9.84 -16.04 -1.82
N TYR A 43 9.53 -14.97 -1.09
CA TYR A 43 10.14 -14.70 0.21
C TYR A 43 9.75 -15.74 1.26
N LEU A 44 8.48 -16.07 1.36
CA LEU A 44 8.00 -17.03 2.35
C LEU A 44 8.47 -18.47 2.04
N GLN A 45 8.54 -18.86 0.76
CA GLN A 45 9.15 -20.13 0.35
C GLN A 45 10.64 -20.19 0.71
N TYR A 46 11.37 -19.10 0.51
CA TYR A 46 12.78 -19.00 0.90
C TYR A 46 12.97 -19.17 2.42
N LYS A 47 12.04 -18.66 3.23
CA LYS A 47 12.01 -18.89 4.70
C LYS A 47 11.49 -20.28 5.10
N GLY A 48 11.27 -21.19 4.13
CA GLY A 48 10.90 -22.59 4.38
C GLY A 48 9.38 -22.87 4.49
N LEU A 49 8.53 -21.88 4.25
CA LEU A 49 7.07 -22.06 4.36
C LEU A 49 6.48 -22.75 3.11
N SER A 50 5.58 -23.70 3.33
CA SER A 50 4.87 -24.36 2.23
C SER A 50 3.81 -23.46 1.58
N ASN A 51 3.43 -23.75 0.33
CA ASN A 51 2.39 -23.02 -0.40
C ASN A 51 1.04 -22.98 0.35
N THR A 52 0.73 -24.01 1.11
CA THR A 52 -0.49 -24.06 1.94
C THR A 52 -0.45 -22.98 3.02
N TYR A 53 0.67 -22.85 3.74
CA TYR A 53 0.83 -21.79 4.75
C TYR A 53 0.81 -20.41 4.12
N ILE A 54 1.42 -20.23 2.94
CA ILE A 54 1.39 -18.97 2.21
C ILE A 54 -0.06 -18.57 1.85
N GLY A 55 -0.87 -19.53 1.37
CA GLY A 55 -2.29 -19.28 1.09
C GLY A 55 -3.08 -18.88 2.34
N VAL A 56 -2.81 -19.52 3.49
CA VAL A 56 -3.43 -19.17 4.79
C VAL A 56 -3.03 -17.74 5.20
N ILE A 57 -1.75 -17.39 5.09
CA ILE A 57 -1.24 -16.05 5.42
C ILE A 57 -1.94 -14.99 4.56
N VAL A 58 -2.02 -15.22 3.23
CA VAL A 58 -2.69 -14.32 2.27
C VAL A 58 -4.17 -14.17 2.60
N GLY A 59 -4.87 -15.26 2.93
CA GLY A 59 -6.26 -15.22 3.37
C GLY A 59 -6.45 -14.43 4.66
N PHE A 60 -5.57 -14.64 5.64
CA PHE A 60 -5.66 -13.97 6.95
C PHE A 60 -5.45 -12.46 6.86
N TYR A 61 -4.43 -12.00 6.12
CA TYR A 61 -4.25 -10.56 6.00
C TYR A 61 -5.38 -9.90 5.19
N GLY A 62 -5.98 -10.62 4.23
CA GLY A 62 -7.18 -10.17 3.54
C GLY A 62 -8.34 -9.90 4.49
N VAL A 63 -8.64 -10.83 5.38
CA VAL A 63 -9.67 -10.66 6.42
C VAL A 63 -9.29 -9.54 7.40
N LEU A 64 -8.04 -9.51 7.86
CA LEU A 64 -7.58 -8.49 8.79
C LEU A 64 -7.67 -7.08 8.19
N SER A 65 -7.41 -6.91 6.90
CA SER A 65 -7.52 -5.62 6.21
C SER A 65 -8.93 -5.05 6.24
N LEU A 66 -9.97 -5.90 6.22
CA LEU A 66 -11.37 -5.46 6.34
C LEU A 66 -11.67 -4.79 7.70
N LEU A 67 -10.92 -5.14 8.73
CA LEU A 67 -11.04 -4.55 10.06
C LEU A 67 -10.15 -3.31 10.20
N VAL A 68 -8.90 -3.40 9.72
CA VAL A 68 -7.90 -2.33 9.88
C VAL A 68 -8.25 -1.08 9.08
N GLN A 69 -8.85 -1.23 7.88
CA GLN A 69 -9.26 -0.09 7.04
C GLN A 69 -10.26 0.85 7.74
N PRO A 70 -11.44 0.39 8.17
CA PRO A 70 -12.39 1.28 8.86
C PRO A 70 -11.87 1.74 10.23
N LEU A 71 -11.05 0.92 10.90
CA LEU A 71 -10.45 1.28 12.17
C LEU A 71 -9.46 2.45 12.01
N SER A 72 -8.60 2.42 10.98
CA SER A 72 -7.65 3.49 10.70
C SER A 72 -8.36 4.83 10.44
N SER A 73 -9.43 4.82 9.63
CA SER A 73 -10.24 6.01 9.36
C SER A 73 -10.93 6.53 10.61
N LYS A 74 -11.45 5.64 11.46
CA LYS A 74 -12.08 6.00 12.74
C LYS A 74 -11.09 6.60 13.71
N ILE A 75 -9.88 6.05 13.81
CA ILE A 75 -8.80 6.54 14.69
C ILE A 75 -8.40 7.96 14.30
N ILE A 76 -8.25 8.24 12.99
CA ILE A 76 -7.98 9.60 12.48
C ILE A 76 -9.08 10.57 12.94
N GLY A 77 -10.35 10.17 12.92
CA GLY A 77 -11.49 11.01 13.36
C GLY A 77 -11.60 11.22 14.86
N ILE A 78 -11.03 10.32 15.70
CA ILE A 78 -11.13 10.41 17.16
C ILE A 78 -9.94 11.14 17.79
N ILE A 79 -8.73 10.86 17.30
CA ILE A 79 -7.51 11.39 17.91
C ILE A 79 -7.24 12.80 17.37
N ARG A 80 -7.39 13.81 18.27
CA ARG A 80 -7.09 15.21 17.96
C ARG A 80 -5.64 15.39 17.50
N GLY A 81 -5.46 15.98 16.30
CA GLY A 81 -4.14 16.24 15.70
C GLY A 81 -3.52 15.08 14.94
N LEU A 82 -4.18 13.92 14.85
CA LEU A 82 -3.79 12.84 13.96
C LEU A 82 -4.40 13.10 12.57
N THR A 83 -3.56 13.43 11.60
CA THR A 83 -3.95 13.68 10.21
C THR A 83 -3.74 12.43 9.37
N VAL A 84 -4.30 12.40 8.15
CA VAL A 84 -4.08 11.33 7.17
C VAL A 84 -2.57 11.15 6.92
N ARG A 85 -1.85 12.26 6.75
CA ARG A 85 -0.39 12.26 6.56
C ARG A 85 0.35 11.59 7.72
N LYS A 86 0.03 11.94 8.96
CA LYS A 86 0.65 11.34 10.16
C LYS A 86 0.34 9.87 10.31
N MET A 87 -0.87 9.44 9.93
CA MET A 87 -1.25 8.03 9.93
C MET A 87 -0.43 7.22 8.92
N ILE A 88 -0.21 7.76 7.73
CA ILE A 88 0.66 7.15 6.71
C ILE A 88 2.09 7.01 7.24
N ILE A 89 2.63 8.06 7.85
CA ILE A 89 3.97 8.05 8.47
C ILE A 89 4.06 6.98 9.56
N LEU A 90 3.07 6.90 10.45
CA LEU A 90 3.00 5.89 11.50
C LEU A 90 3.00 4.46 10.92
N PHE A 91 2.19 4.22 9.89
CA PHE A 91 2.14 2.91 9.23
C PHE A 91 3.46 2.56 8.56
N LEU A 92 4.10 3.51 7.86
CA LEU A 92 5.42 3.29 7.25
C LEU A 92 6.47 2.92 8.29
N MET A 93 6.50 3.63 9.44
CA MET A 93 7.44 3.33 10.52
C MET A 93 7.23 1.93 11.10
N LEU A 94 5.99 1.58 11.41
CA LEU A 94 5.65 0.27 11.99
C LEU A 94 5.97 -0.88 11.01
N MET A 95 5.52 -0.77 9.76
CA MET A 95 5.78 -1.78 8.74
C MET A 95 7.27 -1.93 8.45
N SER A 96 8.01 -0.82 8.32
CA SER A 96 9.46 -0.85 8.08
C SER A 96 10.21 -1.46 9.25
N GLY A 97 9.82 -1.15 10.48
CA GLY A 97 10.42 -1.73 11.68
C GLY A 97 10.21 -3.25 11.75
N MET A 98 8.99 -3.72 11.47
CA MET A 98 8.68 -5.15 11.43
C MET A 98 9.42 -5.86 10.28
N PHE A 99 9.50 -5.24 9.09
CA PHE A 99 10.20 -5.82 7.95
C PHE A 99 11.72 -5.87 8.22
N ALA A 100 12.28 -4.83 8.83
CA ALA A 100 13.68 -4.81 9.26
C ALA A 100 13.98 -5.92 10.28
N ALA A 101 13.07 -6.15 11.24
CA ALA A 101 13.23 -7.23 12.21
C ALA A 101 13.32 -8.60 11.52
N ILE A 102 12.47 -8.87 10.51
CA ILE A 102 12.50 -10.14 9.75
C ILE A 102 13.75 -10.26 8.88
N THR A 103 14.25 -9.14 8.36
CA THR A 103 15.39 -9.15 7.43
C THR A 103 16.73 -9.28 8.15
N PHE A 104 16.90 -8.57 9.27
CA PHE A 104 18.21 -8.45 9.93
C PHE A 104 18.39 -9.40 11.13
N PHE A 105 17.31 -9.94 11.69
CA PHE A 105 17.38 -10.81 12.85
C PHE A 105 16.88 -12.21 12.53
N ALA A 106 17.48 -13.22 13.17
CA ALA A 106 16.97 -14.58 13.14
C ALA A 106 15.73 -14.69 14.03
N VAL A 107 14.56 -14.39 13.44
CA VAL A 107 13.28 -14.46 14.14
C VAL A 107 12.60 -15.81 13.92
N SER A 108 11.71 -16.21 14.83
CA SER A 108 10.95 -17.44 14.69
C SER A 108 9.96 -17.38 13.53
N ASP A 109 9.57 -18.56 12.99
CA ASP A 109 8.58 -18.65 11.91
C ASP A 109 7.25 -18.02 12.30
N ILE A 110 6.82 -18.18 13.55
CA ILE A 110 5.59 -17.59 14.07
C ILE A 110 5.65 -16.07 14.01
N TRP A 111 6.80 -15.47 14.37
CA TRP A 111 6.99 -14.03 14.27
C TRP A 111 6.98 -13.57 12.81
N THR A 112 7.67 -14.28 11.91
CA THR A 112 7.68 -14.00 10.47
C THR A 112 6.27 -14.02 9.89
N ILE A 113 5.49 -15.05 10.17
CA ILE A 113 4.10 -15.21 9.72
C ILE A 113 3.24 -14.05 10.24
N THR A 114 3.30 -13.79 11.55
CA THR A 114 2.49 -12.74 12.18
C THR A 114 2.83 -11.37 11.63
N ALA A 115 4.11 -11.06 11.50
CA ALA A 115 4.57 -9.79 10.95
C ALA A 115 4.14 -9.62 9.50
N PHE A 116 4.24 -10.65 8.66
CA PHE A 116 3.76 -10.58 7.27
C PHE A 116 2.25 -10.34 7.17
N ILE A 117 1.45 -10.98 8.02
CA ILE A 117 0.00 -10.74 8.07
C ILE A 117 -0.28 -9.28 8.43
N VAL A 118 0.36 -8.75 9.47
CA VAL A 118 0.14 -7.38 9.94
C VAL A 118 0.63 -6.36 8.90
N ILE A 119 1.83 -6.53 8.36
CA ILE A 119 2.40 -5.65 7.33
C ILE A 119 1.47 -5.57 6.12
N ASN A 120 1.01 -6.71 5.59
CA ASN A 120 0.15 -6.72 4.41
C ASN A 120 -1.26 -6.16 4.69
N ALA A 121 -1.81 -6.40 5.88
CA ALA A 121 -3.07 -5.80 6.30
C ALA A 121 -2.95 -4.26 6.40
N MET A 122 -1.87 -3.75 6.99
CA MET A 122 -1.60 -2.31 7.03
C MET A 122 -1.32 -1.74 5.64
N ASN A 123 -0.56 -2.45 4.80
CA ASN A 123 -0.27 -2.05 3.43
C ASN A 123 -1.56 -1.88 2.59
N SER A 124 -2.55 -2.76 2.79
CA SER A 124 -3.86 -2.63 2.15
C SER A 124 -4.62 -1.35 2.56
N CYS A 125 -4.36 -0.83 3.76
CA CYS A 125 -4.94 0.43 4.23
C CYS A 125 -4.24 1.67 3.66
N MET A 126 -3.02 1.51 3.18
CA MET A 126 -2.25 2.63 2.61
C MET A 126 -2.90 3.18 1.35
N ILE A 127 -3.54 2.34 0.51
CA ILE A 127 -4.21 2.79 -0.73
C ILE A 127 -5.28 3.86 -0.45
N PRO A 128 -6.29 3.60 0.39
CA PRO A 128 -7.30 4.61 0.70
C PRO A 128 -6.71 5.83 1.42
N LEU A 129 -5.70 5.65 2.27
CA LEU A 129 -5.04 6.77 2.95
C LEU A 129 -4.27 7.67 1.97
N MET A 130 -3.51 7.08 1.05
CA MET A 130 -2.80 7.83 -0.01
C MET A 130 -3.79 8.56 -0.92
N ASN A 131 -4.91 7.93 -1.28
CA ASN A 131 -5.94 8.59 -2.06
C ASN A 131 -6.60 9.73 -1.30
N ALA A 132 -6.88 9.55 0.01
CA ALA A 132 -7.43 10.59 0.86
C ALA A 132 -6.47 11.79 0.98
N LEU A 133 -5.16 11.55 1.15
CA LEU A 133 -4.13 12.59 1.18
C LEU A 133 -4.09 13.38 -0.15
N GLY A 134 -4.15 12.67 -1.28
CA GLY A 134 -4.18 13.33 -2.60
C GLY A 134 -5.42 14.18 -2.82
N MET A 135 -6.59 13.68 -2.40
CA MET A 135 -7.84 14.44 -2.46
C MET A 135 -7.86 15.63 -1.51
N GLU A 136 -7.22 15.52 -0.34
CA GLU A 136 -7.01 16.66 0.57
C GLU A 136 -6.25 17.77 -0.15
N TYR A 137 -5.14 17.46 -0.83
CA TYR A 137 -4.37 18.43 -1.60
C TYR A 137 -5.17 19.06 -2.76
N VAL A 138 -5.94 18.25 -3.49
CA VAL A 138 -6.81 18.74 -4.56
C VAL A 138 -7.89 19.70 -4.00
N ASN A 139 -8.51 19.35 -2.89
CA ASN A 139 -9.54 20.17 -2.24
C ASN A 139 -8.97 21.49 -1.72
N GLN A 140 -7.70 21.52 -1.31
CA GLN A 140 -6.95 22.71 -0.92
C GLN A 140 -6.43 23.51 -2.13
N LYS A 141 -6.86 23.15 -3.35
CA LYS A 141 -6.44 23.80 -4.61
C LYS A 141 -4.93 23.80 -4.83
N GLN A 142 -4.25 22.80 -4.26
CA GLN A 142 -2.82 22.64 -4.48
C GLN A 142 -2.54 22.13 -5.89
N ASN A 143 -1.35 22.41 -6.41
CA ASN A 143 -0.94 21.95 -7.74
C ASN A 143 -0.61 20.45 -7.76
N VAL A 144 -1.65 19.62 -7.61
CA VAL A 144 -1.57 18.16 -7.64
C VAL A 144 -2.47 17.61 -8.73
N ASN A 145 -1.89 16.88 -9.67
CA ASN A 145 -2.64 16.12 -10.65
C ASN A 145 -2.84 14.69 -10.13
N PHE A 146 -4.01 14.40 -9.55
CA PHE A 146 -4.32 13.12 -8.96
C PHE A 146 -4.27 11.97 -9.98
N GLY A 147 -4.77 12.17 -11.21
CA GLY A 147 -4.75 11.17 -12.27
C GLY A 147 -3.33 10.80 -12.70
N LEU A 148 -2.48 11.81 -12.88
CA LEU A 148 -1.07 11.61 -13.22
C LEU A 148 -0.34 10.86 -12.10
N ALA A 149 -0.56 11.24 -10.84
CA ALA A 149 0.04 10.56 -9.69
C ALA A 149 -0.36 9.08 -9.60
N ARG A 150 -1.62 8.75 -9.89
CA ARG A 150 -2.08 7.36 -9.99
C ARG A 150 -1.38 6.59 -11.11
N GLY A 151 -1.15 7.23 -12.26
CA GLY A 151 -0.36 6.66 -13.37
C GLY A 151 1.08 6.34 -12.95
N PHE A 152 1.73 7.23 -12.19
CA PHE A 152 3.05 6.98 -11.60
C PHE A 152 3.04 5.79 -10.63
N GLY A 153 1.96 5.57 -9.92
CA GLY A 153 1.78 4.37 -9.10
C GLY A 153 1.82 3.08 -9.92
N SER A 154 1.07 3.01 -11.02
CA SER A 154 1.10 1.84 -11.92
C SER A 154 2.49 1.63 -12.53
N LEU A 155 3.18 2.70 -12.90
CA LEU A 155 4.56 2.65 -13.38
C LEU A 155 5.50 2.13 -12.29
N GLY A 156 5.31 2.57 -11.03
CA GLY A 156 6.07 2.11 -9.87
C GLY A 156 5.97 0.59 -9.68
N TRP A 157 4.76 0.04 -9.73
CA TRP A 157 4.57 -1.41 -9.68
C TRP A 157 5.25 -2.11 -10.84
N ALA A 158 4.99 -1.69 -12.07
CA ALA A 158 5.51 -2.34 -13.27
C ALA A 158 7.04 -2.37 -13.29
N VAL A 159 7.68 -1.21 -13.12
CA VAL A 159 9.14 -1.09 -13.11
C VAL A 159 9.74 -1.91 -11.97
N SER A 160 9.18 -1.82 -10.75
CA SER A 160 9.70 -2.58 -9.62
C SER A 160 9.55 -4.08 -9.81
N ALA A 161 8.45 -4.56 -10.40
CA ALA A 161 8.26 -5.98 -10.67
C ALA A 161 9.35 -6.55 -11.61
N ALA A 162 9.66 -5.82 -12.68
CA ALA A 162 10.73 -6.22 -13.61
C ALA A 162 12.11 -6.19 -12.95
N VAL A 163 12.42 -5.11 -12.21
CA VAL A 163 13.72 -4.96 -11.54
C VAL A 163 13.89 -5.99 -10.42
N ILE A 164 12.88 -6.19 -9.58
CA ILE A 164 12.91 -7.16 -8.49
C ILE A 164 13.04 -8.58 -9.04
N GLY A 165 12.30 -8.94 -10.11
CA GLY A 165 12.42 -10.24 -10.73
C GLY A 165 13.85 -10.54 -11.21
N PHE A 166 14.51 -9.56 -11.86
CA PHE A 166 15.90 -9.67 -12.27
C PHE A 166 16.87 -9.77 -11.07
N LEU A 167 16.63 -9.02 -10.01
CA LEU A 167 17.48 -9.07 -8.81
C LEU A 167 17.36 -10.39 -8.07
N LEU A 168 16.14 -10.97 -8.00
CA LEU A 168 15.89 -12.26 -7.36
C LEU A 168 16.58 -13.45 -8.07
N GLU A 169 16.87 -13.31 -9.36
CA GLU A 169 17.64 -14.31 -10.08
C GLU A 169 19.12 -14.29 -9.71
N LYS A 170 19.65 -13.12 -9.32
CA LYS A 170 21.06 -12.92 -9.01
C LYS A 170 21.40 -12.95 -7.54
N PHE A 171 20.46 -12.59 -6.69
CA PHE A 171 20.64 -12.43 -5.26
C PHE A 171 19.64 -13.28 -4.47
N SER A 172 19.92 -13.48 -3.17
CA SER A 172 18.98 -14.16 -2.29
C SER A 172 17.68 -13.36 -2.12
N PRO A 173 16.53 -14.01 -1.85
CA PRO A 173 15.26 -13.32 -1.60
C PRO A 173 15.27 -12.32 -0.44
N ASP A 174 16.27 -12.31 0.42
CA ASP A 174 16.44 -11.28 1.46
C ASP A 174 16.60 -9.87 0.88
N ILE A 175 16.98 -9.75 -0.42
CA ILE A 175 17.03 -8.46 -1.12
C ILE A 175 15.70 -7.72 -1.12
N LEU A 176 14.58 -8.45 -1.02
CA LEU A 176 13.24 -7.86 -0.91
C LEU A 176 13.12 -6.99 0.35
N GLY A 177 13.73 -7.42 1.45
CA GLY A 177 13.79 -6.64 2.68
C GLY A 177 14.53 -5.32 2.51
N TYR A 178 15.68 -5.35 1.85
CA TYR A 178 16.47 -4.13 1.59
C TYR A 178 15.71 -3.17 0.67
N ILE A 179 15.11 -3.68 -0.41
CA ILE A 179 14.31 -2.85 -1.35
C ILE A 179 13.14 -2.21 -0.61
N TYR A 180 12.43 -2.98 0.24
CA TYR A 180 11.31 -2.48 1.03
C TYR A 180 11.76 -1.35 1.97
N ILE A 181 12.81 -1.58 2.78
CA ILE A 181 13.28 -0.62 3.78
C ILE A 181 13.78 0.66 3.12
N ILE A 182 14.54 0.55 2.02
CA ILE A 182 15.07 1.72 1.30
C ILE A 182 13.92 2.52 0.69
N SER A 183 13.00 1.87 -0.05
CA SER A 183 11.89 2.58 -0.69
C SER A 183 10.91 3.18 0.32
N ALA A 184 10.63 2.48 1.42
CA ALA A 184 9.80 2.99 2.51
C ALA A 184 10.49 4.16 3.25
N GLY A 185 11.81 4.11 3.42
CA GLY A 185 12.60 5.21 4.00
C GLY A 185 12.57 6.48 3.14
N VAL A 186 12.74 6.32 1.82
CA VAL A 186 12.63 7.46 0.89
C VAL A 186 11.20 8.01 0.88
N MET A 187 10.18 7.14 0.86
CA MET A 187 8.78 7.54 0.94
C MET A 187 8.46 8.25 2.25
N PHE A 188 9.01 7.77 3.38
CA PHE A 188 8.87 8.43 4.67
C PHE A 188 9.41 9.86 4.64
N LEU A 189 10.62 10.07 4.10
CA LEU A 189 11.22 11.39 3.96
C LEU A 189 10.38 12.29 3.06
N ASP A 190 9.93 11.79 1.92
CA ASP A 190 9.10 12.54 0.98
C ASP A 190 7.79 13.00 1.65
N ILE A 191 7.04 12.10 2.28
CA ILE A 191 5.78 12.43 2.97
C ILE A 191 6.03 13.32 4.20
N PHE A 192 7.16 13.14 4.90
CA PHE A 192 7.49 13.97 6.07
C PHE A 192 7.66 15.46 5.69
N PHE A 193 8.19 15.72 4.52
CA PHE A 193 8.37 17.10 4.02
C PHE A 193 7.14 17.66 3.27
N MET A 194 6.10 16.85 3.02
CA MET A 194 4.85 17.34 2.46
C MET A 194 4.11 18.24 3.47
N PRO A 195 3.35 19.24 3.01
CA PRO A 195 2.53 20.08 3.88
C PRO A 195 1.43 19.25 4.57
N ASP A 196 1.15 19.60 5.82
CA ASP A 196 0.08 19.03 6.62
C ASP A 196 -0.96 20.11 6.87
N PHE A 197 -2.09 20.05 6.18
CA PHE A 197 -3.13 21.07 6.31
C PHE A 197 -3.98 20.90 7.58
N GLY A 198 -3.72 19.83 8.33
CA GLY A 198 -4.36 19.62 9.64
C GLY A 198 -5.88 19.45 9.57
N GLN A 199 -6.41 19.27 8.37
CA GLN A 199 -7.84 19.04 8.23
C GLN A 199 -8.20 17.71 8.87
N TRP A 200 -8.95 17.85 9.94
CA TRP A 200 -9.77 16.77 10.43
C TRP A 200 -10.71 16.39 9.28
N MET A 201 -10.70 15.13 8.88
CA MET A 201 -11.95 14.60 8.37
C MET A 201 -12.97 14.91 9.49
N GLU A 202 -13.77 15.98 9.33
CA GLU A 202 -14.96 16.06 10.16
C GLU A 202 -15.57 14.67 10.06
N PRO A 203 -15.78 13.98 11.19
CA PRO A 203 -16.45 12.69 11.14
C PRO A 203 -17.68 12.98 10.29
N ILE A 204 -17.79 12.30 9.13
CA ILE A 204 -18.94 12.46 8.24
C ILE A 204 -20.09 12.51 9.20
N LYS A 205 -20.70 13.71 9.39
CA LYS A 205 -21.90 13.83 10.20
C LYS A 205 -22.77 12.76 9.59
N THR A 206 -22.90 11.66 10.30
CA THR A 206 -23.76 10.58 9.86
C THR A 206 -25.11 11.22 9.99
N GLU A 207 -25.52 11.91 8.90
CA GLU A 207 -26.91 12.26 8.72
C GLU A 207 -27.62 10.99 9.07
N GLU A 208 -28.54 11.08 10.01
CA GLU A 208 -29.25 10.02 10.70
C GLU A 208 -29.04 8.67 10.05
N LYS A 209 -28.37 7.72 10.75
CA LYS A 209 -28.17 6.37 10.26
C LYS A 209 -29.50 5.89 9.70
N GLU A 210 -29.71 6.04 8.41
CA GLU A 210 -30.87 5.43 7.77
C GLU A 210 -30.77 3.95 8.08
N LYS A 211 -31.60 3.52 9.04
CA LYS A 211 -31.71 2.11 9.41
C LYS A 211 -32.10 1.36 8.13
N GLY A 212 -31.23 0.48 7.69
CA GLY A 212 -31.54 -0.36 6.51
C GLY A 212 -30.85 0.01 5.20
N VAL A 213 -29.87 0.92 5.17
CA VAL A 213 -29.08 1.24 3.95
C VAL A 213 -28.49 -0.03 3.34
N LEU A 214 -27.92 -0.91 4.15
CA LEU A 214 -27.38 -2.19 3.69
C LEU A 214 -28.45 -3.05 3.01
N GLY A 215 -29.65 -3.09 3.57
CA GLY A 215 -30.79 -3.81 2.99
C GLY A 215 -31.30 -3.20 1.69
N LYS A 216 -31.24 -1.86 1.55
CA LYS A 216 -31.57 -1.16 0.29
C LYS A 216 -30.51 -1.46 -0.77
N CYS A 217 -29.23 -1.40 -0.41
CA CYS A 217 -28.11 -1.73 -1.30
C CYS A 217 -28.15 -3.18 -1.79
N LEU A 218 -28.47 -4.14 -0.92
CA LEU A 218 -28.58 -5.56 -1.29
C LEU A 218 -29.80 -5.88 -2.15
N LYS A 219 -30.79 -4.98 -2.23
CA LYS A 219 -31.96 -5.10 -3.12
C LYS A 219 -31.73 -4.51 -4.51
N ASP A 220 -30.71 -3.66 -4.67
CA ASP A 220 -30.34 -3.13 -5.97
C ASP A 220 -29.54 -4.19 -6.75
N SER A 221 -30.18 -4.76 -7.76
CA SER A 221 -29.59 -5.79 -8.62
C SER A 221 -28.32 -5.32 -9.31
N THR A 222 -28.26 -4.06 -9.75
CA THR A 222 -27.09 -3.49 -10.44
C THR A 222 -25.90 -3.40 -9.49
N LEU A 223 -26.16 -2.89 -8.28
CA LEU A 223 -25.11 -2.79 -7.25
C LEU A 223 -24.62 -4.18 -6.84
N LEU A 224 -25.52 -5.15 -6.70
CA LEU A 224 -25.16 -6.53 -6.36
C LEU A 224 -24.28 -7.17 -7.44
N PHE A 225 -24.60 -6.98 -8.72
CA PHE A 225 -23.75 -7.45 -9.84
C PHE A 225 -22.37 -6.84 -9.83
N VAL A 226 -22.26 -5.52 -9.57
CA VAL A 226 -20.96 -4.84 -9.48
C VAL A 226 -20.14 -5.38 -8.30
N ILE A 227 -20.76 -5.59 -7.13
CA ILE A 227 -20.09 -6.14 -5.95
C ILE A 227 -19.59 -7.56 -6.23
N ILE A 228 -20.44 -8.44 -6.77
CA ILE A 228 -20.06 -9.83 -7.07
C ILE A 228 -18.96 -9.87 -8.14
N GLY A 229 -19.09 -9.09 -9.22
CA GLY A 229 -18.09 -9.01 -10.28
C GLY A 229 -16.74 -8.51 -9.77
N SER A 230 -16.73 -7.47 -8.95
CA SER A 230 -15.51 -6.95 -8.30
C SER A 230 -14.90 -7.97 -7.36
N PHE A 231 -15.69 -8.70 -6.59
CA PHE A 231 -15.23 -9.74 -5.69
C PHE A 231 -14.56 -10.90 -6.45
N LEU A 232 -15.19 -11.40 -7.50
CA LEU A 232 -14.63 -12.46 -8.35
C LEU A 232 -13.32 -12.01 -9.04
N ASN A 233 -13.31 -10.79 -9.57
CA ASN A 233 -12.10 -10.22 -10.17
C ASN A 233 -10.97 -10.12 -9.16
N GLN A 234 -11.27 -9.70 -7.92
CA GLN A 234 -10.26 -9.58 -6.87
C GLN A 234 -9.69 -10.92 -6.42
N ILE A 235 -10.50 -11.99 -6.39
CA ILE A 235 -10.01 -13.36 -6.13
C ILE A 235 -9.01 -13.78 -7.21
N CYS A 236 -9.37 -13.64 -8.49
CA CYS A 236 -8.50 -13.99 -9.60
C CYS A 236 -7.19 -13.18 -9.55
N HIS A 237 -7.30 -11.87 -9.30
CA HIS A 237 -6.14 -10.99 -9.18
C HIS A 237 -5.22 -11.42 -8.03
N ALA A 238 -5.76 -11.71 -6.85
CA ALA A 238 -4.98 -12.14 -5.69
C ALA A 238 -4.25 -13.47 -5.94
N LEU A 239 -4.93 -14.45 -6.54
CA LEU A 239 -4.33 -15.74 -6.90
C LEU A 239 -3.20 -15.57 -7.92
N CYS A 240 -3.45 -14.84 -8.99
CA CYS A 240 -2.44 -14.59 -10.02
C CYS A 240 -1.23 -13.87 -9.44
N THR A 241 -1.42 -12.78 -8.68
CA THR A 241 -0.33 -11.99 -8.11
C THR A 241 0.50 -12.80 -7.11
N THR A 242 -0.16 -13.57 -6.23
CA THR A 242 0.54 -14.35 -5.19
C THR A 242 1.36 -15.49 -5.78
N TYR A 243 0.81 -16.21 -6.75
CA TYR A 243 1.42 -17.42 -7.29
C TYR A 243 2.02 -17.26 -8.69
N THR A 244 2.21 -16.03 -9.18
CA THR A 244 2.85 -15.78 -10.50
C THR A 244 4.15 -16.55 -10.64
N ILE A 245 5.03 -16.52 -9.63
CA ILE A 245 6.31 -17.23 -9.70
C ILE A 245 6.14 -18.74 -9.83
N ASN A 246 5.19 -19.33 -9.09
CA ASN A 246 4.94 -20.78 -9.15
C ASN A 246 4.38 -21.19 -10.52
N ILE A 247 3.51 -20.35 -11.11
CA ILE A 247 2.96 -20.56 -12.46
C ILE A 247 4.09 -20.50 -13.49
N VAL A 248 4.93 -19.46 -13.42
CA VAL A 248 6.04 -19.25 -14.35
C VAL A 248 7.07 -20.37 -14.23
N ARG A 249 7.43 -20.81 -13.02
CA ARG A 249 8.32 -21.96 -12.81
C ARG A 249 7.71 -23.26 -13.33
N GLY A 250 6.40 -23.44 -13.20
CA GLY A 250 5.68 -24.61 -13.73
C GLY A 250 5.75 -24.77 -15.25
N VAL A 251 5.96 -23.67 -15.98
CA VAL A 251 6.16 -23.66 -17.44
C VAL A 251 7.65 -23.51 -17.85
N GLY A 252 8.56 -23.67 -16.88
CA GLY A 252 10.00 -23.63 -17.13
C GLY A 252 10.64 -22.22 -17.13
N GLY A 253 9.91 -21.20 -16.69
CA GLY A 253 10.43 -19.84 -16.55
C GLY A 253 11.17 -19.60 -15.23
N ASN A 254 11.85 -18.45 -15.14
CA ASN A 254 12.62 -18.00 -13.98
C ASN A 254 12.00 -16.77 -13.30
N GLU A 255 12.69 -16.24 -12.29
CA GLU A 255 12.26 -15.07 -11.52
C GLU A 255 12.16 -13.80 -12.37
N THR A 256 13.07 -13.62 -13.32
CA THR A 256 13.03 -12.52 -14.31
C THR A 256 11.76 -12.60 -15.16
N ALA A 257 11.41 -13.80 -15.65
CA ALA A 257 10.17 -14.02 -16.42
C ALA A 257 8.92 -13.72 -15.57
N ALA A 258 8.94 -14.08 -14.27
CA ALA A 258 7.86 -13.74 -13.35
C ALA A 258 7.73 -12.23 -13.10
N GLY A 259 8.86 -11.53 -12.95
CA GLY A 259 8.89 -10.07 -12.85
C GLY A 259 8.32 -9.39 -14.09
N LEU A 260 8.71 -9.86 -15.29
CA LEU A 260 8.15 -9.37 -16.55
C LEU A 260 6.65 -9.67 -16.69
N ALA A 261 6.20 -10.85 -16.28
CA ALA A 261 4.77 -11.17 -16.27
C ALA A 261 3.99 -10.19 -15.37
N GLN A 262 4.52 -9.87 -14.19
CA GLN A 262 3.91 -8.87 -13.29
C GLN A 262 4.02 -7.44 -13.85
N PHE A 263 5.06 -7.10 -14.59
CA PHE A 263 5.18 -5.82 -15.31
C PHE A 263 3.98 -5.60 -16.25
N PHE A 264 3.69 -6.59 -17.11
CA PHE A 264 2.58 -6.49 -18.05
C PHE A 264 1.19 -6.58 -17.39
N TRP A 265 1.09 -7.28 -16.28
CA TRP A 265 -0.15 -7.44 -15.52
C TRP A 265 -0.47 -6.22 -14.65
N GLY A 266 0.51 -5.66 -13.96
CA GLY A 266 0.34 -4.59 -12.98
C GLY A 266 0.22 -3.18 -13.57
N GLY A 267 0.48 -3.03 -14.88
CA GLY A 267 0.37 -1.75 -15.59
C GLY A 267 -1.05 -1.30 -15.95
N LYS A 268 -2.10 -1.93 -15.37
CA LYS A 268 -3.52 -1.60 -15.63
C LYS A 268 -4.09 -0.61 -14.64
#